data_1d48ccd1e3f614129002b2bcbc9080df
#
_entry.id   1d48ccd1e3f614129002b2bcbc9080df
#
_cell.length_a   1.000
_cell.length_b   1.000
_cell.length_c   1.000
_cell.angle_alpha   90.00
_cell.angle_beta   90.00
_cell.angle_gamma   90.00
#
_symmetry.space_group_name_H-M   'P 1'
#
loop_
_entity.id
_entity.type
_entity.pdbx_description
1 polymer ?
#
loop_
_entity_poly.entity_id
_entity_poly.type
_entity_poly.pdbx_seq_one_letter_code
_entity_poly.pdbx_strand_id
1 'polypeptide(L)'
;MKPNNKKHRSQREKQRFTTGLFFILPSALLVAIFVLIPCFNVIYYSFTDWNGVATSPKNFVGFQNYAKLRGMDDFGTMMLATLVFALGMTVLTILIAFAAALVLDKKGKGRVPRGFLRSAWFFPTLLSGTVVGVLWRIMYNYNNGMINKIIVKFGGEPVNWLETVGLTNFAIIAAATWARLGICVVIFMAGLQGISQDLYEAASIDGATERQQRRFITIPLMAPSITINMLTTSIAAYKSYELPYLISQGRPGTTTLLLSQRITFYAFSTMEYGRSSALAVVLILIITIFSLIQLAVMRKKEDIT
;
A
#
# COMPACT_ATOMS: atom_id res chain seq x y z
N MET A 1 57.67 -25.97 -1.85
CA MET A 1 57.14 -24.69 -1.36
C MET A 1 55.74 -24.44 -1.93
N LYS A 2 54.69 -24.56 -1.13
CA LYS A 2 53.32 -24.22 -1.58
C LYS A 2 53.10 -22.72 -1.39
N PRO A 3 52.69 -21.94 -2.40
CA PRO A 3 52.55 -20.49 -2.24
C PRO A 3 51.34 -20.20 -1.32
N ASN A 4 51.52 -19.16 -0.50
CA ASN A 4 50.64 -18.70 0.58
C ASN A 4 49.33 -18.09 0.02
N ASN A 5 48.44 -18.94 -0.44
CA ASN A 5 47.21 -18.57 -1.14
C ASN A 5 46.15 -17.93 -0.17
N LYS A 6 46.30 -18.07 1.16
CA LYS A 6 45.37 -17.53 2.16
C LYS A 6 45.52 -16.01 2.32
N LYS A 7 46.74 -15.47 2.24
CA LYS A 7 46.98 -13.99 2.40
C LYS A 7 46.41 -13.20 1.22
N HIS A 8 46.57 -13.70 -0.01
CA HIS A 8 46.04 -13.04 -1.21
C HIS A 8 44.49 -13.05 -1.29
N ARG A 9 43.85 -14.11 -0.79
CA ARG A 9 42.41 -14.20 -0.71
C ARG A 9 41.83 -13.19 0.30
N SER A 10 42.47 -13.04 1.46
CA SER A 10 42.13 -12.03 2.48
C SER A 10 42.25 -10.59 1.96
N GLN A 11 43.27 -10.25 1.19
CA GLN A 11 43.45 -8.89 0.65
C GLN A 11 42.38 -8.58 -0.44
N ARG A 12 42.08 -9.51 -1.34
CA ARG A 12 41.04 -9.33 -2.35
C ARG A 12 39.65 -9.22 -1.74
N GLU A 13 39.36 -9.98 -0.68
CA GLU A 13 38.10 -9.87 0.07
C GLU A 13 37.96 -8.54 0.76
N LYS A 14 39.02 -8.03 1.39
CA LYS A 14 39.06 -6.68 1.99
C LYS A 14 38.85 -5.59 0.94
N GLN A 15 39.54 -5.66 -0.20
CA GLN A 15 39.36 -4.69 -1.28
C GLN A 15 37.93 -4.70 -1.82
N ARG A 16 37.34 -5.90 -2.07
CA ARG A 16 35.94 -6.01 -2.50
C ARG A 16 34.97 -5.44 -1.47
N PHE A 17 35.19 -5.69 -0.18
CA PHE A 17 34.39 -5.12 0.89
C PHE A 17 34.51 -3.60 0.94
N THR A 18 35.74 -3.05 0.89
CA THR A 18 35.96 -1.58 0.92
C THR A 18 35.38 -0.91 -0.32
N THR A 19 35.55 -1.52 -1.51
CA THR A 19 34.95 -1.01 -2.75
C THR A 19 33.41 -1.06 -2.66
N GLY A 20 32.83 -2.17 -2.18
CA GLY A 20 31.37 -2.30 -1.97
C GLY A 20 30.86 -1.25 -0.98
N LEU A 21 31.56 -1.04 0.14
CA LEU A 21 31.20 -0.02 1.12
C LEU A 21 31.22 1.39 0.52
N PHE A 22 32.21 1.71 -0.29
CA PHE A 22 32.32 3.01 -0.96
C PHE A 22 31.13 3.29 -1.90
N PHE A 23 30.66 2.27 -2.63
CA PHE A 23 29.50 2.43 -3.50
C PHE A 23 28.16 2.51 -2.74
N ILE A 24 28.05 1.84 -1.58
CA ILE A 24 26.82 1.87 -0.76
C ILE A 24 26.76 3.13 0.12
N LEU A 25 27.91 3.68 0.53
CA LEU A 25 28.00 4.74 1.53
C LEU A 25 27.20 6.00 1.16
N PRO A 26 27.21 6.53 -0.09
CA PRO A 26 26.43 7.72 -0.44
C PRO A 26 24.92 7.49 -0.26
N SER A 27 24.40 6.35 -0.73
CA SER A 27 22.99 6.02 -0.58
C SER A 27 22.61 5.74 0.88
N ALA A 28 23.46 5.05 1.64
CA ALA A 28 23.25 4.79 3.05
C ALA A 28 23.23 6.09 3.89
N LEU A 29 24.11 7.05 3.58
CA LEU A 29 24.11 8.38 4.21
C LEU A 29 22.81 9.14 3.92
N LEU A 30 22.34 9.15 2.67
CA LEU A 30 21.09 9.79 2.31
C LEU A 30 19.90 9.16 3.06
N VAL A 31 19.85 7.83 3.12
CA VAL A 31 18.81 7.14 3.90
C VAL A 31 18.92 7.47 5.39
N ALA A 32 20.13 7.50 5.94
CA ALA A 32 20.33 7.85 7.36
C ALA A 32 19.84 9.27 7.66
N ILE A 33 20.23 10.26 6.85
CA ILE A 33 19.91 11.67 7.08
C ILE A 33 18.42 11.96 6.83
N PHE A 34 17.85 11.46 5.73
CA PHE A 34 16.49 11.87 5.31
C PHE A 34 15.39 10.91 5.75
N VAL A 35 15.73 9.69 6.19
CA VAL A 35 14.75 8.70 6.64
C VAL A 35 14.93 8.34 8.10
N LEU A 36 16.14 7.84 8.49
CA LEU A 36 16.32 7.31 9.84
C LEU A 36 16.32 8.43 10.90
N ILE A 37 17.03 9.54 10.67
CA ILE A 37 17.05 10.66 11.64
C ILE A 37 15.64 11.25 11.84
N PRO A 38 14.86 11.59 10.79
CA PRO A 38 13.47 12.04 11.00
C PRO A 38 12.59 10.99 11.70
N CYS A 39 12.78 9.71 11.42
CA CYS A 39 12.03 8.65 12.10
C CYS A 39 12.31 8.62 13.60
N PHE A 40 13.59 8.69 14.00
CA PHE A 40 13.96 8.80 15.41
C PHE A 40 13.45 10.09 16.06
N ASN A 41 13.47 11.22 15.34
CA ASN A 41 12.91 12.47 15.82
C ASN A 41 11.41 12.37 16.08
N VAL A 42 10.64 11.71 15.21
CA VAL A 42 9.20 11.48 15.44
C VAL A 42 8.98 10.67 16.72
N ILE A 43 9.79 9.63 16.96
CA ILE A 43 9.72 8.85 18.21
C ILE A 43 10.04 9.75 19.41
N TYR A 44 11.09 10.57 19.36
CA TYR A 44 11.45 11.49 20.42
C TYR A 44 10.34 12.53 20.68
N TYR A 45 9.83 13.18 19.63
CA TYR A 45 8.78 14.20 19.76
C TYR A 45 7.46 13.64 20.29
N SER A 46 7.19 12.35 20.11
CA SER A 46 6.01 11.70 20.66
C SER A 46 5.92 11.76 22.20
N PHE A 47 7.08 11.95 22.86
CA PHE A 47 7.21 12.10 24.31
C PHE A 47 7.35 13.56 24.77
N THR A 48 7.15 14.53 23.87
CA THR A 48 7.29 15.97 24.16
C THR A 48 5.97 16.73 23.90
N ASP A 49 5.86 17.92 24.48
CA ASP A 49 4.74 18.84 24.21
C ASP A 49 5.00 19.79 23.03
N TRP A 50 6.01 19.48 22.21
CA TRP A 50 6.44 20.36 21.13
C TRP A 50 5.31 20.68 20.13
N ASN A 51 5.22 21.99 19.80
CA ASN A 51 4.22 22.52 18.86
C ASN A 51 4.71 22.62 17.40
N GLY A 52 5.92 22.16 17.10
CA GLY A 52 6.48 22.20 15.73
C GLY A 52 7.27 23.49 15.42
N VAL A 53 7.25 24.50 16.27
CA VAL A 53 7.99 25.74 16.08
C VAL A 53 9.43 25.57 16.59
N ALA A 54 10.41 25.89 15.77
CA ALA A 54 11.83 25.64 16.09
C ALA A 54 12.30 26.34 17.37
N THR A 55 11.76 27.52 17.68
CA THR A 55 12.06 28.35 18.86
C THR A 55 11.30 27.96 20.13
N SER A 56 10.26 27.12 20.01
CA SER A 56 9.47 26.68 21.15
C SER A 56 10.20 25.61 21.97
N PRO A 57 10.02 25.62 23.30
CA PRO A 57 10.60 24.60 24.16
C PRO A 57 10.04 23.22 23.81
N LYS A 58 10.84 22.20 24.06
CA LYS A 58 10.49 20.78 23.86
C LYS A 58 10.54 20.09 25.22
N ASN A 59 9.50 20.34 26.04
CA ASN A 59 9.47 19.74 27.37
C ASN A 59 9.11 18.26 27.25
N PHE A 60 9.82 17.44 28.01
CA PHE A 60 9.54 16.02 28.05
C PHE A 60 8.29 15.77 28.92
N VAL A 61 7.25 15.19 28.32
CA VAL A 61 5.95 14.91 28.99
C VAL A 61 5.67 13.42 29.15
N GLY A 62 6.64 12.56 28.82
CA GLY A 62 6.48 11.11 28.91
C GLY A 62 5.33 10.59 28.05
N PHE A 63 4.46 9.75 28.61
CA PHE A 63 3.35 9.12 27.89
C PHE A 63 2.06 9.96 27.83
N GLN A 64 2.07 11.23 28.21
CA GLN A 64 0.86 12.07 28.22
C GLN A 64 0.19 12.17 26.85
N ASN A 65 0.96 12.27 25.76
CA ASN A 65 0.39 12.30 24.42
C ASN A 65 -0.39 11.02 24.10
N TYR A 66 0.14 9.86 24.46
CA TYR A 66 -0.55 8.58 24.26
C TYR A 66 -1.82 8.46 25.12
N ALA A 67 -1.79 8.97 26.35
CA ALA A 67 -2.98 9.04 27.21
C ALA A 67 -4.07 9.93 26.60
N LYS A 68 -3.68 11.10 26.05
CA LYS A 68 -4.60 11.98 25.32
C LYS A 68 -5.22 11.32 24.09
N LEU A 69 -4.45 10.49 23.35
CA LEU A 69 -4.99 9.73 22.20
C LEU A 69 -6.04 8.72 22.64
N ARG A 70 -5.78 7.99 23.73
CA ARG A 70 -6.73 7.01 24.27
C ARG A 70 -8.03 7.65 24.77
N GLY A 71 -7.96 8.89 25.27
CA GLY A 71 -9.11 9.65 25.77
C GLY A 71 -9.93 10.34 24.67
N MET A 72 -9.62 10.15 23.38
CA MET A 72 -10.41 10.71 22.29
C MET A 72 -11.63 9.84 22.01
N ASP A 73 -12.81 10.46 21.92
CA ASP A 73 -14.07 9.77 21.63
C ASP A 73 -14.06 9.05 20.28
N ASP A 74 -13.34 9.62 19.29
CA ASP A 74 -13.27 9.10 17.92
C ASP A 74 -12.06 8.19 17.65
N PHE A 75 -11.19 7.91 18.62
CA PHE A 75 -9.97 7.10 18.42
C PHE A 75 -10.31 5.69 17.92
N GLY A 76 -11.28 5.03 18.53
CA GLY A 76 -11.71 3.69 18.10
C GLY A 76 -12.29 3.67 16.69
N THR A 77 -13.10 4.69 16.36
CA THR A 77 -13.69 4.84 15.02
C THR A 77 -12.63 5.07 13.95
N MET A 78 -11.64 5.93 14.21
CA MET A 78 -10.51 6.16 13.31
C MET A 78 -9.65 4.90 13.11
N MET A 79 -9.39 4.17 14.19
CA MET A 79 -8.66 2.90 14.14
C MET A 79 -9.38 1.92 13.23
N LEU A 80 -10.69 1.73 13.45
CA LEU A 80 -11.53 0.84 12.65
C LEU A 80 -11.59 1.31 11.18
N ALA A 81 -11.80 2.60 10.93
CA ALA A 81 -11.81 3.16 9.59
C ALA A 81 -10.50 2.89 8.85
N THR A 82 -9.35 3.08 9.53
CA THR A 82 -8.03 2.81 8.96
C THR A 82 -7.86 1.33 8.63
N LEU A 83 -8.27 0.43 9.51
CA LEU A 83 -8.20 -1.01 9.28
C LEU A 83 -9.12 -1.45 8.13
N VAL A 84 -10.38 -1.01 8.13
CA VAL A 84 -11.35 -1.32 7.08
C VAL A 84 -10.86 -0.82 5.72
N PHE A 85 -10.37 0.41 5.66
CA PHE A 85 -9.81 0.98 4.44
C PHE A 85 -8.58 0.18 3.96
N ALA A 86 -7.61 -0.07 4.84
CA ALA A 86 -6.37 -0.74 4.47
C ALA A 86 -6.61 -2.19 4.02
N LEU A 87 -7.41 -2.94 4.76
CA LEU A 87 -7.75 -4.33 4.40
C LEU A 87 -8.63 -4.38 3.16
N GLY A 88 -9.68 -3.55 3.08
CA GLY A 88 -10.58 -3.50 1.93
C GLY A 88 -9.85 -3.14 0.64
N MET A 89 -9.05 -2.08 0.65
CA MET A 89 -8.22 -1.69 -0.50
C MET A 89 -7.24 -2.80 -0.89
N THR A 90 -6.54 -3.40 0.09
CA THR A 90 -5.55 -4.44 -0.21
C THR A 90 -6.20 -5.67 -0.84
N VAL A 91 -7.23 -6.22 -0.21
CA VAL A 91 -7.91 -7.43 -0.69
C VAL A 91 -8.53 -7.18 -2.07
N LEU A 92 -9.26 -6.08 -2.23
CA LEU A 92 -9.95 -5.78 -3.49
C LEU A 92 -8.94 -5.55 -4.63
N THR A 93 -7.86 -4.80 -4.37
CA THR A 93 -6.80 -4.57 -5.36
C THR A 93 -6.13 -5.88 -5.79
N ILE A 94 -5.75 -6.73 -4.83
CA ILE A 94 -5.06 -8.00 -5.13
C ILE A 94 -5.96 -8.93 -5.95
N LEU A 95 -7.22 -9.08 -5.56
CA LEU A 95 -8.17 -9.95 -6.28
C LEU A 95 -8.39 -9.47 -7.72
N ILE A 96 -8.67 -8.19 -7.92
CA ILE A 96 -8.94 -7.64 -9.25
C ILE A 96 -7.67 -7.64 -10.09
N ALA A 97 -6.51 -7.22 -9.54
CA ALA A 97 -5.26 -7.19 -10.29
C ALA A 97 -4.78 -8.58 -10.70
N PHE A 98 -4.92 -9.58 -9.81
CA PHE A 98 -4.57 -10.96 -10.13
C PHE A 98 -5.48 -11.54 -11.22
N ALA A 99 -6.80 -11.34 -11.11
CA ALA A 99 -7.75 -11.74 -12.15
C ALA A 99 -7.46 -11.06 -13.50
N ALA A 100 -7.19 -9.75 -13.48
CA ALA A 100 -6.82 -9.01 -14.68
C ALA A 100 -5.51 -9.52 -15.31
N ALA A 101 -4.48 -9.81 -14.51
CA ALA A 101 -3.22 -10.35 -15.00
C ALA A 101 -3.43 -11.72 -15.67
N LEU A 102 -4.21 -12.63 -15.08
CA LEU A 102 -4.55 -13.93 -15.67
C LEU A 102 -5.29 -13.81 -17.02
N VAL A 103 -6.17 -12.80 -17.16
CA VAL A 103 -6.87 -12.54 -18.42
C VAL A 103 -5.93 -11.96 -19.47
N LEU A 104 -5.04 -11.06 -19.08
CA LEU A 104 -4.08 -10.41 -19.98
C LEU A 104 -2.93 -11.34 -20.42
N ASP A 105 -2.62 -12.37 -19.64
CA ASP A 105 -1.57 -13.34 -19.94
C ASP A 105 -2.00 -14.38 -20.98
N LYS A 106 -3.31 -14.67 -21.11
CA LYS A 106 -3.82 -15.65 -22.06
C LYS A 106 -3.37 -15.32 -23.50
N LYS A 107 -2.67 -16.27 -24.15
CA LYS A 107 -2.27 -16.22 -25.55
C LYS A 107 -3.48 -16.46 -26.47
N GLY A 108 -4.40 -15.52 -26.55
CA GLY A 108 -5.61 -15.63 -27.42
C GLY A 108 -5.63 -14.54 -28.50
N LYS A 109 -6.31 -14.80 -29.63
CA LYS A 109 -6.61 -13.83 -30.70
C LYS A 109 -7.74 -12.89 -30.26
N GLY A 110 -7.49 -12.02 -29.24
CA GLY A 110 -8.46 -10.98 -28.85
C GLY A 110 -8.54 -9.86 -29.89
N ARG A 111 -9.75 -9.32 -30.13
CA ARG A 111 -9.97 -8.15 -31.03
C ARG A 111 -9.25 -6.89 -30.58
N VAL A 112 -8.89 -6.76 -29.30
CA VAL A 112 -8.22 -5.58 -28.75
C VAL A 112 -6.73 -5.85 -28.59
N PRO A 113 -5.84 -4.96 -29.09
CA PRO A 113 -4.40 -5.08 -28.90
C PRO A 113 -4.03 -5.13 -27.41
N ARG A 114 -3.26 -6.12 -26.98
CA ARG A 114 -2.86 -6.29 -25.58
C ARG A 114 -2.12 -5.09 -25.01
N GLY A 115 -1.35 -4.39 -25.86
CA GLY A 115 -0.69 -3.14 -25.48
C GLY A 115 -1.69 -2.09 -25.02
N PHE A 116 -2.81 -1.92 -25.71
CA PHE A 116 -3.86 -0.98 -25.33
C PHE A 116 -4.52 -1.38 -23.99
N LEU A 117 -4.85 -2.64 -23.81
CA LEU A 117 -5.41 -3.12 -22.54
C LEU A 117 -4.46 -2.89 -21.37
N ARG A 118 -3.15 -3.18 -21.56
CA ARG A 118 -2.13 -2.90 -20.53
C ARG A 118 -2.06 -1.42 -20.19
N SER A 119 -2.06 -0.55 -21.19
CA SER A 119 -2.04 0.90 -21.01
C SER A 119 -3.29 1.40 -20.29
N ALA A 120 -4.47 0.88 -20.62
CA ALA A 120 -5.72 1.25 -19.97
C ALA A 120 -5.73 0.88 -18.47
N TRP A 121 -5.22 -0.30 -18.09
CA TRP A 121 -5.08 -0.69 -16.69
C TRP A 121 -4.01 0.11 -15.94
N PHE A 122 -2.95 0.55 -16.64
CA PHE A 122 -1.85 1.29 -16.03
C PHE A 122 -2.12 2.78 -15.91
N PHE A 123 -2.96 3.35 -16.79
CA PHE A 123 -3.24 4.79 -16.85
C PHE A 123 -3.61 5.42 -15.49
N PRO A 124 -4.51 4.83 -14.66
CA PRO A 124 -4.87 5.41 -13.38
C PRO A 124 -3.69 5.61 -12.42
N THR A 125 -2.69 4.74 -12.51
CA THR A 125 -1.51 4.77 -11.64
C THR A 125 -0.58 5.96 -11.92
N LEU A 126 -0.70 6.59 -13.10
CA LEU A 126 0.06 7.78 -13.47
C LEU A 126 -0.53 9.07 -12.87
N LEU A 127 -1.76 9.03 -12.39
CA LEU A 127 -2.43 10.18 -11.79
C LEU A 127 -1.98 10.34 -10.32
N SER A 128 -1.80 11.58 -9.89
CA SER A 128 -1.56 11.85 -8.47
C SER A 128 -2.78 11.51 -7.63
N GLY A 129 -2.58 11.16 -6.35
CA GLY A 129 -3.68 10.89 -5.41
C GLY A 129 -4.68 12.05 -5.31
N THR A 130 -4.19 13.28 -5.42
CA THR A 130 -4.99 14.50 -5.45
C THR A 130 -5.95 14.54 -6.64
N VAL A 131 -5.43 14.30 -7.84
CA VAL A 131 -6.24 14.29 -9.07
C VAL A 131 -7.30 13.20 -9.01
N VAL A 132 -6.92 12.00 -8.58
CA VAL A 132 -7.86 10.87 -8.42
C VAL A 132 -8.93 11.21 -7.38
N GLY A 133 -8.55 11.77 -6.23
CA GLY A 133 -9.50 12.14 -5.17
C GLY A 133 -10.55 13.15 -5.63
N VAL A 134 -10.13 14.22 -6.32
CA VAL A 134 -11.04 15.23 -6.87
C VAL A 134 -11.95 14.64 -7.97
N LEU A 135 -11.37 13.86 -8.89
CA LEU A 135 -12.12 13.21 -9.97
C LEU A 135 -13.23 12.31 -9.41
N TRP A 136 -12.91 11.43 -8.47
CA TRP A 136 -13.90 10.52 -7.90
C TRP A 136 -14.93 11.25 -7.04
N ARG A 137 -14.55 12.31 -6.32
CA ARG A 137 -15.51 13.17 -5.61
C ARG A 137 -16.55 13.77 -6.55
N ILE A 138 -16.13 14.24 -7.73
CA ILE A 138 -17.06 14.75 -8.76
C ILE A 138 -17.94 13.62 -9.31
N MET A 139 -17.36 12.45 -9.58
CA MET A 139 -18.12 11.27 -10.07
C MET A 139 -19.16 10.77 -9.08
N TYR A 140 -18.89 10.85 -7.77
CA TYR A 140 -19.79 10.46 -6.68
C TYR A 140 -20.81 11.56 -6.28
N ASN A 141 -20.75 12.74 -6.90
CA ASN A 141 -21.68 13.81 -6.53
C ASN A 141 -23.14 13.36 -6.71
N TYR A 142 -23.99 13.63 -5.69
CA TYR A 142 -25.38 13.16 -5.67
C TYR A 142 -26.19 13.68 -6.88
N ASN A 143 -26.14 15.00 -7.14
CA ASN A 143 -26.98 15.64 -8.14
C ASN A 143 -26.41 15.51 -9.57
N ASN A 144 -25.11 15.73 -9.72
CA ASN A 144 -24.47 15.89 -11.04
C ASN A 144 -23.42 14.82 -11.36
N GLY A 145 -23.18 13.87 -10.44
CA GLY A 145 -22.17 12.84 -10.60
C GLY A 145 -22.49 11.88 -11.74
N MET A 146 -21.47 11.54 -12.53
CA MET A 146 -21.61 10.65 -13.68
C MET A 146 -22.17 9.27 -13.27
N ILE A 147 -21.79 8.76 -12.10
CA ILE A 147 -22.26 7.44 -11.62
C ILE A 147 -23.78 7.48 -11.42
N ASN A 148 -24.30 8.49 -10.74
CA ASN A 148 -25.73 8.65 -10.53
C ASN A 148 -26.50 8.90 -11.84
N LYS A 149 -25.95 9.67 -12.79
CA LYS A 149 -26.54 9.82 -14.12
C LYS A 149 -26.68 8.49 -14.86
N ILE A 150 -25.71 7.60 -14.72
CA ILE A 150 -25.77 6.24 -15.30
C ILE A 150 -26.85 5.44 -14.59
N ILE A 151 -26.90 5.43 -13.25
CA ILE A 151 -27.91 4.70 -12.47
C ILE A 151 -29.33 5.13 -12.87
N VAL A 152 -29.58 6.43 -12.91
CA VAL A 152 -30.89 7.01 -13.32
C VAL A 152 -31.25 6.65 -14.75
N LYS A 153 -30.27 6.67 -15.67
CA LYS A 153 -30.50 6.27 -17.07
C LYS A 153 -30.97 4.82 -17.21
N PHE A 154 -30.58 3.95 -16.27
CA PHE A 154 -31.03 2.53 -16.21
C PHE A 154 -32.25 2.33 -15.30
N GLY A 155 -32.95 3.40 -14.89
CA GLY A 155 -34.17 3.35 -14.12
C GLY A 155 -33.98 3.19 -12.60
N GLY A 156 -32.75 3.35 -12.09
CA GLY A 156 -32.46 3.35 -10.65
C GLY A 156 -32.61 4.75 -10.03
N GLU A 157 -32.61 4.80 -8.71
CA GLU A 157 -32.60 6.07 -7.95
C GLU A 157 -31.18 6.57 -7.68
N PRO A 158 -30.95 7.89 -7.57
CA PRO A 158 -29.65 8.44 -7.21
C PRO A 158 -29.21 7.95 -5.82
N VAL A 159 -27.95 7.60 -5.71
CA VAL A 159 -27.34 7.06 -4.48
C VAL A 159 -26.48 8.14 -3.82
N ASN A 160 -26.63 8.31 -2.51
CA ASN A 160 -25.80 9.25 -1.74
C ASN A 160 -24.49 8.57 -1.30
N TRP A 161 -23.52 8.55 -2.22
CA TRP A 161 -22.25 7.85 -2.08
C TRP A 161 -21.37 8.38 -0.94
N LEU A 162 -21.45 9.68 -0.62
CA LEU A 162 -20.48 10.35 0.26
C LEU A 162 -21.04 10.73 1.63
N GLU A 163 -22.33 10.49 1.89
CA GLU A 163 -22.98 10.82 3.17
C GLU A 163 -23.64 9.62 3.83
N THR A 164 -23.51 8.42 3.26
CA THR A 164 -24.07 7.20 3.84
C THR A 164 -22.96 6.37 4.48
N VAL A 165 -23.09 6.08 5.77
CA VAL A 165 -22.13 5.24 6.52
C VAL A 165 -21.96 3.88 5.84
N GLY A 166 -20.75 3.39 5.73
CA GLY A 166 -20.40 2.15 5.04
C GLY A 166 -20.27 2.31 3.53
N LEU A 167 -21.24 2.95 2.86
CA LEU A 167 -21.16 3.22 1.43
C LEU A 167 -20.03 4.17 1.08
N THR A 168 -19.81 5.20 1.89
CA THR A 168 -18.69 6.13 1.72
C THR A 168 -17.35 5.42 1.88
N ASN A 169 -17.22 4.50 2.84
CA ASN A 169 -16.01 3.66 2.97
C ASN A 169 -15.77 2.83 1.71
N PHE A 170 -16.83 2.19 1.18
CA PHE A 170 -16.72 1.43 -0.07
C PHE A 170 -16.32 2.32 -1.25
N ALA A 171 -16.92 3.50 -1.39
CA ALA A 171 -16.62 4.46 -2.46
C ALA A 171 -15.13 4.88 -2.44
N ILE A 172 -14.59 5.18 -1.26
CA ILE A 172 -13.17 5.53 -1.10
C ILE A 172 -12.26 4.34 -1.43
N ILE A 173 -12.61 3.12 -0.95
CA ILE A 173 -11.86 1.90 -1.24
C ILE A 173 -11.87 1.61 -2.74
N ALA A 174 -13.00 1.75 -3.42
CA ALA A 174 -13.11 1.53 -4.86
C ALA A 174 -12.23 2.51 -5.66
N ALA A 175 -12.26 3.79 -5.32
CA ALA A 175 -11.41 4.81 -5.94
C ALA A 175 -9.91 4.55 -5.72
N ALA A 176 -9.52 4.20 -4.50
CA ALA A 176 -8.14 3.89 -4.15
C ALA A 176 -7.65 2.59 -4.82
N THR A 177 -8.51 1.58 -4.89
CA THR A 177 -8.27 0.35 -5.64
C THR A 177 -8.01 0.65 -7.10
N TRP A 178 -8.90 1.40 -7.77
CA TRP A 178 -8.74 1.78 -9.17
C TRP A 178 -7.40 2.46 -9.45
N ALA A 179 -6.99 3.40 -8.60
CA ALA A 179 -5.70 4.07 -8.73
C ALA A 179 -4.49 3.13 -8.58
N ARG A 180 -4.61 2.08 -7.78
CA ARG A 180 -3.53 1.15 -7.45
C ARG A 180 -3.42 -0.04 -8.39
N LEU A 181 -4.50 -0.39 -9.10
CA LEU A 181 -4.58 -1.61 -9.91
C LEU A 181 -3.41 -1.79 -10.88
N GLY A 182 -3.03 -0.74 -11.61
CA GLY A 182 -2.05 -0.82 -12.68
C GLY A 182 -0.70 -1.38 -12.25
N ILE A 183 -0.15 -0.89 -11.14
CA ILE A 183 1.15 -1.35 -10.63
C ILE A 183 1.07 -2.82 -10.18
N CYS A 184 -0.05 -3.22 -9.55
CA CYS A 184 -0.23 -4.59 -9.10
C CYS A 184 -0.38 -5.57 -10.28
N VAL A 185 -1.10 -5.18 -11.34
CA VAL A 185 -1.23 -5.95 -12.57
C VAL A 185 0.14 -6.17 -13.22
N VAL A 186 0.99 -5.13 -13.29
CA VAL A 186 2.34 -5.24 -13.87
C VAL A 186 3.20 -6.22 -13.08
N ILE A 187 3.20 -6.16 -11.74
CA ILE A 187 3.95 -7.09 -10.89
C ILE A 187 3.43 -8.53 -11.08
N PHE A 188 2.12 -8.74 -11.14
CA PHE A 188 1.56 -10.06 -11.40
C PHE A 188 1.89 -10.59 -12.80
N MET A 189 1.86 -9.74 -13.81
CA MET A 189 2.26 -10.14 -15.16
C MET A 189 3.73 -10.53 -15.24
N ALA A 190 4.61 -9.80 -14.54
CA ALA A 190 6.02 -10.15 -14.46
C ALA A 190 6.22 -11.52 -13.77
N GLY A 191 5.48 -11.79 -12.69
CA GLY A 191 5.47 -13.08 -12.02
C GLY A 191 4.99 -14.22 -12.93
N LEU A 192 3.88 -14.03 -13.68
CA LEU A 192 3.36 -15.02 -14.62
C LEU A 192 4.36 -15.34 -15.75
N GLN A 193 5.06 -14.32 -16.26
CA GLN A 193 6.09 -14.50 -17.30
C GLN A 193 7.34 -15.22 -16.79
N GLY A 194 7.56 -15.25 -15.48
CA GLY A 194 8.66 -15.98 -14.84
C GLY A 194 8.41 -17.49 -14.70
N ILE A 195 7.19 -17.98 -14.92
CA ILE A 195 6.87 -19.40 -14.86
C ILE A 195 7.25 -20.07 -16.18
N SER A 196 8.08 -21.16 -16.10
CA SER A 196 8.49 -21.90 -17.30
C SER A 196 7.29 -22.50 -18.02
N GLN A 197 7.26 -22.39 -19.33
CA GLN A 197 6.22 -22.97 -20.16
C GLN A 197 6.26 -24.51 -20.14
N ASP A 198 7.44 -25.10 -19.93
CA ASP A 198 7.63 -26.55 -19.87
C ASP A 198 6.78 -27.20 -18.78
N LEU A 199 6.52 -26.49 -17.65
CA LEU A 199 5.65 -26.98 -16.59
C LEU A 199 4.20 -27.16 -17.06
N TYR A 200 3.72 -26.24 -17.89
CA TYR A 200 2.37 -26.32 -18.45
C TYR A 200 2.26 -27.38 -19.55
N GLU A 201 3.30 -27.54 -20.35
CA GLU A 201 3.38 -28.56 -21.41
C GLU A 201 3.41 -29.97 -20.79
N ALA A 202 4.27 -30.21 -19.80
CA ALA A 202 4.31 -31.47 -19.06
C ALA A 202 2.96 -31.80 -18.41
N ALA A 203 2.36 -30.85 -17.71
CA ALA A 203 1.03 -31.03 -17.11
C ALA A 203 -0.06 -31.32 -18.16
N SER A 204 0.04 -30.74 -19.36
CA SER A 204 -0.91 -31.00 -20.45
C SER A 204 -0.75 -32.43 -20.99
N ILE A 205 0.47 -32.94 -21.08
CA ILE A 205 0.77 -34.34 -21.48
C ILE A 205 0.18 -35.31 -20.43
N ASP A 206 0.25 -34.96 -19.14
CA ASP A 206 -0.34 -35.72 -18.03
C ASP A 206 -1.88 -35.56 -17.96
N GLY A 207 -2.52 -34.84 -18.89
CA GLY A 207 -3.97 -34.69 -18.98
C GLY A 207 -4.56 -33.65 -18.03
N ALA A 208 -3.74 -32.77 -17.43
CA ALA A 208 -4.25 -31.73 -16.56
C ALA A 208 -5.05 -30.65 -17.32
N THR A 209 -6.24 -30.35 -16.82
CA THR A 209 -7.09 -29.28 -17.34
C THR A 209 -6.51 -27.89 -17.01
N GLU A 210 -6.89 -26.84 -17.76
CA GLU A 210 -6.47 -25.45 -17.45
C GLU A 210 -6.76 -25.04 -15.99
N ARG A 211 -7.86 -25.52 -15.41
CA ARG A 211 -8.23 -25.23 -14.01
C ARG A 211 -7.26 -25.89 -13.04
N GLN A 212 -6.83 -27.12 -13.32
CA GLN A 212 -5.83 -27.83 -12.53
C GLN A 212 -4.47 -27.17 -12.65
N GLN A 213 -4.05 -26.81 -13.87
CA GLN A 213 -2.79 -26.06 -14.10
C GLN A 213 -2.77 -24.72 -13.32
N ARG A 214 -3.90 -23.97 -13.34
CA ARG A 214 -3.98 -22.73 -12.54
C ARG A 214 -3.89 -22.98 -11.06
N ARG A 215 -4.57 -24.00 -10.53
CA ARG A 215 -4.60 -24.29 -9.10
C ARG A 215 -3.29 -24.86 -8.57
N PHE A 216 -2.65 -25.74 -9.32
CA PHE A 216 -1.51 -26.51 -8.84
C PHE A 216 -0.15 -26.02 -9.38
N ILE A 217 -0.13 -25.20 -10.44
CA ILE A 217 1.10 -24.62 -10.98
C ILE A 217 1.10 -23.10 -10.83
N THR A 218 0.12 -22.41 -11.45
CA THR A 218 0.14 -20.94 -11.51
C THR A 218 0.04 -20.31 -10.14
N ILE A 219 -1.00 -20.63 -9.33
CA ILE A 219 -1.24 -19.97 -8.04
C ILE A 219 -0.10 -20.23 -7.06
N PRO A 220 0.42 -21.46 -6.89
CA PRO A 220 1.58 -21.70 -6.02
C PRO A 220 2.83 -20.94 -6.45
N LEU A 221 3.20 -21.00 -7.72
CA LEU A 221 4.41 -20.33 -8.25
C LEU A 221 4.28 -18.79 -8.28
N MET A 222 3.06 -18.27 -8.18
CA MET A 222 2.79 -16.83 -8.02
C MET A 222 2.87 -16.33 -6.56
N ALA A 223 3.10 -17.21 -5.58
CA ALA A 223 3.16 -16.83 -4.16
C ALA A 223 4.12 -15.65 -3.89
N PRO A 224 5.35 -15.59 -4.43
CA PRO A 224 6.23 -14.44 -4.22
C PRO A 224 5.64 -13.11 -4.75
N SER A 225 5.03 -13.13 -5.94
CA SER A 225 4.40 -11.95 -6.53
C SER A 225 3.15 -11.50 -5.75
N ILE A 226 2.39 -12.46 -5.19
CA ILE A 226 1.26 -12.18 -4.32
C ILE A 226 1.76 -11.52 -3.03
N THR A 227 2.82 -12.06 -2.41
CA THR A 227 3.44 -11.52 -1.19
C THR A 227 3.91 -10.07 -1.38
N ILE A 228 4.66 -9.79 -2.45
CA ILE A 228 5.15 -8.45 -2.76
C ILE A 228 3.98 -7.47 -2.97
N ASN A 229 2.98 -7.85 -3.76
CA ASN A 229 1.81 -7.02 -4.02
C ASN A 229 1.00 -6.76 -2.73
N MET A 230 0.77 -7.78 -1.91
CA MET A 230 0.07 -7.63 -0.62
C MET A 230 0.81 -6.69 0.32
N LEU A 231 2.11 -6.88 0.53
CA LEU A 231 2.91 -6.03 1.42
C LEU A 231 2.95 -4.58 0.94
N THR A 232 3.28 -4.36 -0.32
CA THR A 232 3.41 -2.99 -0.86
C THR A 232 2.06 -2.26 -0.90
N THR A 233 0.97 -2.97 -1.19
CA THR A 233 -0.38 -2.37 -1.23
C THR A 233 -0.90 -2.08 0.16
N SER A 234 -0.73 -2.99 1.13
CA SER A 234 -1.17 -2.75 2.51
C SER A 234 -0.41 -1.58 3.16
N ILE A 235 0.91 -1.50 2.99
CA ILE A 235 1.70 -0.38 3.49
C ILE A 235 1.24 0.95 2.85
N ALA A 236 1.00 0.96 1.53
CA ALA A 236 0.49 2.14 0.85
C ALA A 236 -0.90 2.55 1.32
N ALA A 237 -1.79 1.58 1.62
CA ALA A 237 -3.12 1.83 2.14
C ALA A 237 -3.09 2.47 3.53
N TYR A 238 -2.33 1.92 4.48
CA TYR A 238 -2.18 2.51 5.82
C TYR A 238 -1.61 3.94 5.79
N LYS A 239 -0.74 4.25 4.83
CA LYS A 239 -0.12 5.58 4.64
C LYS A 239 -0.98 6.52 3.81
N SER A 240 -2.10 6.07 3.26
CA SER A 240 -2.94 6.87 2.37
C SER A 240 -3.56 8.06 3.10
N TYR A 241 -3.39 9.26 2.56
CA TYR A 241 -3.91 10.51 3.11
C TYR A 241 -4.74 11.28 2.08
N GLU A 242 -4.10 11.68 0.96
CA GLU A 242 -4.66 12.65 0.02
C GLU A 242 -5.99 12.20 -0.59
N LEU A 243 -6.01 11.01 -1.18
CA LEU A 243 -7.17 10.49 -1.89
C LEU A 243 -8.39 10.31 -0.97
N PRO A 244 -8.32 9.61 0.18
CA PRO A 244 -9.44 9.49 1.10
C PRO A 244 -9.91 10.84 1.64
N TYR A 245 -8.99 11.76 1.95
CA TYR A 245 -9.30 13.08 2.45
C TYR A 245 -10.08 13.91 1.43
N LEU A 246 -9.65 13.93 0.17
CA LEU A 246 -10.29 14.71 -0.89
C LEU A 246 -11.67 14.17 -1.27
N ILE A 247 -11.91 12.88 -1.11
CA ILE A 247 -13.22 12.27 -1.40
C ILE A 247 -14.22 12.60 -0.28
N SER A 248 -13.91 12.28 0.98
CA SER A 248 -14.89 12.30 2.08
C SER A 248 -14.63 13.33 3.18
N GLN A 249 -13.39 13.79 3.33
CA GLN A 249 -12.99 14.66 4.45
C GLN A 249 -13.30 14.05 5.84
N GLY A 250 -13.31 12.73 5.95
CA GLY A 250 -13.66 12.00 7.18
C GLY A 250 -15.15 11.74 7.37
N ARG A 251 -16.02 12.29 6.51
CA ARG A 251 -17.48 12.17 6.61
C ARG A 251 -18.02 10.83 6.10
N PRO A 252 -19.24 10.43 6.49
CA PRO A 252 -20.14 11.02 7.50
C PRO A 252 -19.63 10.83 8.94
N GLY A 253 -19.83 11.80 9.79
CA GLY A 253 -19.26 11.82 11.13
C GLY A 253 -17.72 11.73 11.10
N THR A 254 -17.15 10.69 11.71
CA THR A 254 -15.72 10.35 11.68
C THR A 254 -15.46 8.94 11.10
N THR A 255 -16.47 8.34 10.46
CA THR A 255 -16.45 6.92 10.04
C THR A 255 -15.47 6.61 8.90
N THR A 256 -15.00 7.63 8.18
CA THR A 256 -13.99 7.51 7.13
C THR A 256 -12.70 8.25 7.46
N LEU A 257 -12.58 8.77 8.69
CA LEU A 257 -11.41 9.49 9.14
C LEU A 257 -10.26 8.51 9.42
N LEU A 258 -9.18 8.62 8.67
CA LEU A 258 -8.01 7.75 8.83
C LEU A 258 -7.01 8.36 9.83
N LEU A 259 -6.21 7.50 10.46
CA LEU A 259 -5.11 7.92 11.34
C LEU A 259 -4.15 8.88 10.64
N SER A 260 -3.81 8.63 9.38
CA SER A 260 -2.95 9.50 8.56
C SER A 260 -3.51 10.93 8.42
N GLN A 261 -4.83 11.07 8.31
CA GLN A 261 -5.50 12.37 8.22
C GLN A 261 -5.44 13.13 9.56
N ARG A 262 -5.64 12.43 10.66
CA ARG A 262 -5.55 13.03 12.00
C ARG A 262 -4.11 13.42 12.37
N ILE A 263 -3.11 12.63 11.95
CA ILE A 263 -1.69 12.98 12.09
C ILE A 263 -1.42 14.34 11.42
N THR A 264 -1.85 14.49 10.17
CA THR A 264 -1.68 15.72 9.41
C THR A 264 -2.43 16.90 10.05
N PHE A 265 -3.65 16.67 10.52
CA PHE A 265 -4.45 17.69 11.23
C PHE A 265 -3.74 18.20 12.49
N TYR A 266 -3.21 17.29 13.33
CA TYR A 266 -2.47 17.70 14.53
C TYR A 266 -1.17 18.42 14.21
N ALA A 267 -0.45 17.98 13.17
CA ALA A 267 0.81 18.61 12.79
C ALA A 267 0.63 20.03 12.24
N PHE A 268 -0.34 20.23 11.35
CA PHE A 268 -0.42 21.45 10.54
C PHE A 268 -1.60 22.35 10.84
N SER A 269 -2.67 21.84 11.45
CA SER A 269 -3.86 22.66 11.77
C SER A 269 -3.89 23.11 13.22
N THR A 270 -3.56 22.22 14.16
CA THR A 270 -3.59 22.56 15.61
C THR A 270 -2.21 22.81 16.20
N MET A 271 -1.15 22.59 15.42
CA MET A 271 0.25 22.73 15.89
C MET A 271 0.55 21.91 17.15
N GLU A 272 -0.02 20.70 17.25
CA GLU A 272 0.23 19.76 18.32
C GLU A 272 1.21 18.66 17.84
N TYR A 273 2.46 19.03 17.55
CA TYR A 273 3.44 18.14 16.95
C TYR A 273 3.75 16.92 17.82
N GLY A 274 3.83 17.08 19.13
CA GLY A 274 4.02 15.98 20.07
C GLY A 274 2.91 14.93 19.96
N ARG A 275 1.64 15.37 19.90
CA ARG A 275 0.45 14.50 19.75
C ARG A 275 0.38 13.87 18.36
N SER A 276 0.70 14.63 17.31
CA SER A 276 0.84 14.13 15.94
C SER A 276 1.88 13.01 15.86
N SER A 277 3.04 13.24 16.48
CA SER A 277 4.14 12.27 16.52
C SER A 277 3.76 10.99 17.27
N ALA A 278 3.04 11.10 18.38
CA ALA A 278 2.54 9.92 19.11
C ALA A 278 1.58 9.09 18.26
N LEU A 279 0.67 9.74 17.52
CA LEU A 279 -0.25 9.06 16.61
C LEU A 279 0.50 8.42 15.41
N ALA A 280 1.55 9.08 14.91
CA ALA A 280 2.41 8.54 13.86
C ALA A 280 3.16 7.28 14.33
N VAL A 281 3.68 7.26 15.57
CA VAL A 281 4.30 6.08 16.17
C VAL A 281 3.29 4.92 16.27
N VAL A 282 2.05 5.19 16.71
CA VAL A 282 0.98 4.18 16.73
C VAL A 282 0.74 3.61 15.33
N LEU A 283 0.65 4.47 14.32
CA LEU A 283 0.46 4.01 12.92
C LEU A 283 1.65 3.17 12.44
N ILE A 284 2.89 3.56 12.73
CA ILE A 284 4.09 2.79 12.39
C ILE A 284 4.06 1.40 13.03
N LEU A 285 3.67 1.31 14.30
CA LEU A 285 3.54 0.03 15.00
C LEU A 285 2.47 -0.87 14.35
N ILE A 286 1.32 -0.32 13.99
CA ILE A 286 0.26 -1.04 13.27
C ILE A 286 0.80 -1.59 11.95
N ILE A 287 1.42 -0.74 11.12
CA ILE A 287 1.98 -1.15 9.82
C ILE A 287 3.01 -2.26 10.02
N THR A 288 3.91 -2.10 10.98
CA THR A 288 4.97 -3.07 11.27
C THR A 288 4.40 -4.43 11.68
N ILE A 289 3.46 -4.44 12.64
CA ILE A 289 2.82 -5.66 13.12
C ILE A 289 2.09 -6.38 11.97
N PHE A 290 1.26 -5.65 11.21
CA PHE A 290 0.54 -6.22 10.07
C PHE A 290 1.49 -6.77 9.00
N SER A 291 2.55 -6.02 8.66
CA SER A 291 3.54 -6.47 7.67
C SER A 291 4.29 -7.71 8.11
N LEU A 292 4.66 -7.81 9.41
CA LEU A 292 5.31 -9.00 9.95
C LEU A 292 4.37 -10.21 9.96
N ILE A 293 3.10 -10.03 10.33
CA ILE A 293 2.09 -11.10 10.28
C ILE A 293 1.90 -11.58 8.84
N GLN A 294 1.72 -10.65 7.89
CA GLN A 294 1.59 -10.97 6.47
C GLN A 294 2.80 -11.77 5.97
N LEU A 295 4.01 -11.31 6.28
CA LEU A 295 5.25 -11.96 5.86
C LEU A 295 5.37 -13.36 6.46
N ALA A 296 5.06 -13.55 7.75
CA ALA A 296 5.12 -14.84 8.42
C ALA A 296 4.12 -15.86 7.83
N VAL A 297 2.88 -15.39 7.52
CA VAL A 297 1.85 -16.25 6.92
C VAL A 297 2.21 -16.63 5.48
N MET A 298 2.79 -15.70 4.72
CA MET A 298 3.09 -15.93 3.29
C MET A 298 4.34 -16.79 3.10
N ARG A 299 5.43 -16.58 3.88
CA ARG A 299 6.63 -17.41 3.83
C ARG A 299 6.33 -18.89 4.08
N LYS A 300 5.47 -19.19 5.04
CA LYS A 300 5.05 -20.58 5.30
C LYS A 300 4.40 -21.27 4.10
N LYS A 301 3.85 -20.49 3.15
CA LYS A 301 3.29 -21.03 1.90
C LYS A 301 4.35 -21.14 0.79
N GLU A 302 5.35 -20.26 0.77
CA GLU A 302 6.47 -20.31 -0.18
C GLU A 302 7.39 -21.50 0.09
N ASP A 303 7.59 -21.89 1.38
CA ASP A 303 8.41 -23.04 1.77
C ASP A 303 7.76 -24.41 1.46
N ILE A 304 6.48 -24.44 1.08
CA ILE A 304 5.72 -25.66 0.78
C ILE A 304 5.65 -25.90 -0.75
N THR A 305 6.11 -24.94 -1.56
CA THR A 305 6.14 -25.01 -3.03
C THR A 305 7.56 -25.16 -3.55
#